data_ea8565027bb1c4c7d67c885be6663761
#
_entry.id   ea8565027bb1c4c7d67c885be6663761
#
_cell.length_a   1.000
_cell.length_b   1.000
_cell.length_c   1.000
_cell.angle_alpha   90.00
_cell.angle_beta   90.00
_cell.angle_gamma   90.00
#
_symmetry.space_group_name_H-M   'P 1'
#
loop_
_entity.id
_entity.type
_entity.pdbx_description
1 polymer ?
#
loop_
_entity_poly.entity_id
_entity_poly.type
_entity_poly.pdbx_seq_one_letter_code
_entity_poly.pdbx_strand_id
1 'polypeptide(L)'
;MEAARFERQVRTEASESFIVYGGARRIGRLDLHYARFEVHGTLISEVELTDDEVQQLIDQIDEELVQTHDPEREDFLVTVFKSEELGFYSDEFEGEESDED
;
A
#
# COMPACT_ATOMS: atom_id res chain seq x y z
N MET A 1 -4.30 -8.02 -15.27
CA MET A 1 -3.57 -8.30 -14.02
C MET A 1 -4.47 -9.11 -13.12
N GLU A 2 -3.90 -10.10 -12.41
CA GLU A 2 -4.69 -10.84 -11.48
C GLU A 2 -5.14 -9.96 -10.36
N ALA A 3 -6.24 -10.31 -9.73
CA ALA A 3 -6.71 -9.56 -8.57
C ALA A 3 -5.65 -9.56 -7.48
N ALA A 4 -5.51 -8.46 -6.82
CA ALA A 4 -4.52 -8.33 -5.76
C ALA A 4 -5.09 -8.86 -4.45
N ARG A 5 -4.19 -9.13 -3.51
CA ARG A 5 -4.57 -9.52 -2.16
C ARG A 5 -3.98 -8.49 -1.22
N PHE A 6 -4.78 -8.07 -0.25
CA PHE A 6 -4.35 -7.03 0.68
C PHE A 6 -4.22 -7.65 2.07
N GLU A 7 -3.04 -7.51 2.66
CA GLU A 7 -2.79 -8.05 3.99
C GLU A 7 -2.63 -6.90 4.96
N ARG A 8 -3.58 -6.77 5.89
CA ARG A 8 -3.56 -5.65 6.82
C ARG A 8 -2.40 -5.80 7.79
N GLN A 9 -1.65 -4.72 7.98
CA GLN A 9 -0.52 -4.70 8.89
C GLN A 9 -0.83 -3.90 10.14
N VAL A 10 -1.52 -2.78 9.99
CA VAL A 10 -1.79 -1.87 11.09
C VAL A 10 -3.18 -1.28 10.90
N ARG A 11 -3.87 -1.08 11.99
CA ARG A 11 -5.15 -0.40 11.97
C ARG A 11 -5.26 0.53 13.16
N THR A 12 -5.71 1.77 12.92
CA THR A 12 -6.04 2.71 13.97
C THR A 12 -7.50 3.09 13.77
N GLU A 13 -7.99 4.03 14.56
CA GLU A 13 -9.37 4.49 14.38
C GLU A 13 -9.57 5.16 13.04
N ALA A 14 -8.56 5.79 12.50
CA ALA A 14 -8.70 6.59 11.31
C ALA A 14 -7.82 6.14 10.15
N SER A 15 -7.12 5.02 10.28
CA SER A 15 -6.21 4.61 9.22
C SER A 15 -5.96 3.11 9.23
N GLU A 16 -5.49 2.61 8.09
CA GLU A 16 -5.08 1.21 7.95
C GLU A 16 -3.92 1.16 6.98
N SER A 17 -3.03 0.21 7.19
CA SER A 17 -1.92 -0.03 6.29
C SER A 17 -1.93 -1.48 5.85
N PHE A 18 -1.62 -1.70 4.59
CA PHE A 18 -1.66 -3.03 3.98
C PHE A 18 -0.41 -3.28 3.17
N ILE A 19 -0.01 -4.55 3.10
CA ILE A 19 0.92 -4.99 2.06
C ILE A 19 0.06 -5.50 0.92
N VAL A 20 0.46 -5.18 -0.31
CA VAL A 20 -0.29 -5.56 -1.49
C VAL A 20 0.47 -6.67 -2.20
N TYR A 21 -0.23 -7.76 -2.50
CA TYR A 21 0.36 -8.90 -3.18
C TYR A 21 -0.33 -9.13 -4.52
N GLY A 22 0.43 -9.47 -5.53
CA GLY A 22 -0.08 -9.94 -6.80
C GLY A 22 0.32 -11.39 -6.91
N GLY A 23 -0.62 -12.29 -6.70
CA GLY A 23 -0.29 -13.70 -6.57
C GLY A 23 0.52 -13.89 -5.30
N ALA A 24 1.64 -14.55 -5.40
CA ALA A 24 2.51 -14.77 -4.25
C ALA A 24 3.55 -13.68 -4.08
N ARG A 25 3.57 -12.71 -4.97
CA ARG A 25 4.62 -11.70 -4.97
C ARG A 25 4.14 -10.42 -4.33
N ARG A 26 4.96 -9.86 -3.45
CA ARG A 26 4.67 -8.56 -2.89
C ARG A 26 4.89 -7.50 -3.98
N ILE A 27 3.89 -6.68 -4.22
CA ILE A 27 4.00 -5.68 -5.27
C ILE A 27 3.89 -4.25 -4.75
N GLY A 28 3.53 -4.05 -3.50
CA GLY A 28 3.46 -2.69 -3.01
C GLY A 28 2.90 -2.58 -1.62
N ARG A 29 2.58 -1.36 -1.27
CA ARG A 29 2.08 -1.01 0.03
C ARG A 29 0.96 0.01 -0.14
N LEU A 30 -0.04 -0.07 0.72
CA LEU A 30 -1.18 0.82 0.67
C LEU A 30 -1.45 1.36 2.05
N ASP A 31 -1.58 2.67 2.17
CA ASP A 31 -2.01 3.30 3.39
C ASP A 31 -3.34 3.99 3.10
N LEU A 32 -4.33 3.77 3.95
CA LEU A 32 -5.63 4.42 3.84
C LEU A 32 -5.85 5.27 5.08
N HIS A 33 -6.28 6.50 4.86
CA HIS A 33 -6.58 7.41 5.95
C HIS A 33 -8.02 7.88 5.78
N TYR A 34 -8.82 7.67 6.81
CA TYR A 34 -10.26 7.95 6.74
C TYR A 34 -10.53 9.31 7.35
N ALA A 35 -10.84 10.28 6.50
CA ALA A 35 -11.25 11.59 6.95
C ALA A 35 -12.78 11.60 7.03
N ARG A 36 -13.34 12.74 7.38
CA ARG A 36 -14.76 12.77 7.67
C ARG A 36 -15.63 12.38 6.49
N PHE A 37 -15.35 12.93 5.32
CA PHE A 37 -16.14 12.65 4.12
C PHE A 37 -15.33 12.05 3.01
N GLU A 38 -14.03 11.90 3.20
CA GLU A 38 -13.14 11.45 2.16
C GLU A 38 -12.21 10.40 2.68
N VAL A 39 -11.75 9.54 1.80
CA VAL A 39 -10.72 8.57 2.14
C VAL A 39 -9.50 8.92 1.30
N HIS A 40 -8.35 9.05 1.95
CA HIS A 40 -7.11 9.36 1.27
C HIS A 40 -6.25 8.11 1.24
N GLY A 41 -5.81 7.71 0.07
CA GLY A 41 -4.97 6.54 -0.09
C GLY A 41 -3.60 6.92 -0.60
N THR A 42 -2.58 6.22 -0.15
CA THR A 42 -1.25 6.31 -0.70
C THR A 42 -0.84 4.92 -1.12
N LEU A 43 -0.69 4.74 -2.42
CA LEU A 43 -0.31 3.45 -2.98
C LEU A 43 1.13 3.56 -3.44
N ILE A 44 2.01 2.73 -2.88
CA ILE A 44 3.40 2.74 -3.25
C ILE A 44 3.68 1.45 -3.97
N SER A 45 3.96 1.55 -5.28
CA SER A 45 4.22 0.36 -6.07
C SER A 45 5.70 0.05 -6.03
N GLU A 46 6.02 -1.20 -5.78
CA GLU A 46 7.40 -1.67 -5.74
C GLU A 46 7.78 -2.38 -7.03
N VAL A 47 6.85 -2.44 -7.98
CA VAL A 47 7.09 -3.06 -9.28
C VAL A 47 6.54 -2.14 -10.35
N GLU A 48 6.91 -2.42 -11.60
CA GLU A 48 6.36 -1.65 -12.71
C GLU A 48 4.91 -2.03 -12.93
N LEU A 49 4.06 -1.05 -13.05
CA LEU A 49 2.66 -1.26 -13.36
C LEU A 49 2.28 -0.32 -14.49
N THR A 50 1.45 -0.81 -15.39
CA THR A 50 0.91 0.05 -16.44
C THR A 50 -0.20 0.91 -15.85
N ASP A 51 -0.61 1.94 -16.57
CA ASP A 51 -1.70 2.79 -16.13
C ASP A 51 -2.97 1.99 -15.92
N ASP A 52 -3.24 1.03 -16.81
CA ASP A 52 -4.42 0.19 -16.67
C ASP A 52 -4.35 -0.66 -15.42
N GLU A 53 -3.17 -1.19 -15.11
CA GLU A 53 -3.01 -1.99 -13.92
C GLU A 53 -3.18 -1.16 -12.65
N VAL A 54 -2.68 0.07 -12.66
CA VAL A 54 -2.86 0.96 -11.54
C VAL A 54 -4.35 1.24 -11.35
N GLN A 55 -5.08 1.51 -12.45
CA GLN A 55 -6.50 1.79 -12.35
C GLN A 55 -7.28 0.59 -11.83
N GLN A 56 -6.94 -0.61 -12.30
CA GLN A 56 -7.60 -1.82 -11.81
C GLN A 56 -7.35 -2.00 -10.32
N LEU A 57 -6.15 -1.71 -9.87
CA LEU A 57 -5.79 -1.86 -8.48
C LEU A 57 -6.55 -0.84 -7.64
N ILE A 58 -6.65 0.39 -8.09
CA ILE A 58 -7.40 1.42 -7.38
C ILE A 58 -8.87 1.04 -7.28
N ASP A 59 -9.44 0.52 -8.36
CA ASP A 59 -10.84 0.10 -8.35
C ASP A 59 -11.06 -1.03 -7.36
N GLN A 60 -10.13 -1.96 -7.29
CA GLN A 60 -10.24 -3.08 -6.37
C GLN A 60 -10.11 -2.60 -4.92
N ILE A 61 -9.20 -1.68 -4.65
CA ILE A 61 -9.04 -1.09 -3.33
C ILE A 61 -10.35 -0.42 -2.91
N ASP A 62 -10.94 0.34 -3.82
CA ASP A 62 -12.17 1.02 -3.53
C ASP A 62 -13.27 0.03 -3.17
N GLU A 63 -13.43 -1.00 -3.96
CA GLU A 63 -14.50 -1.94 -3.73
C GLU A 63 -14.31 -2.79 -2.49
N GLU A 64 -13.12 -3.26 -2.26
CA GLU A 64 -12.89 -4.22 -1.19
C GLU A 64 -12.59 -3.59 0.14
N LEU A 65 -11.96 -2.44 0.15
CA LEU A 65 -11.49 -1.85 1.38
C LEU A 65 -12.22 -0.57 1.74
N VAL A 66 -12.34 0.34 0.79
CA VAL A 66 -12.88 1.67 1.08
C VAL A 66 -14.39 1.62 1.25
N GLN A 67 -15.10 1.04 0.30
CA GLN A 67 -16.55 1.00 0.37
C GLN A 67 -17.04 0.12 1.50
N THR A 68 -16.29 -0.90 1.84
CA THR A 68 -16.64 -1.78 2.95
C THR A 68 -16.52 -1.04 4.27
N HIS A 69 -15.50 -0.19 4.40
CA HIS A 69 -15.30 0.55 5.63
C HIS A 69 -16.24 1.77 5.71
N ASP A 70 -16.38 2.49 4.62
CA ASP A 70 -17.13 3.74 4.61
C ASP A 70 -17.95 3.85 3.34
N PRO A 71 -19.11 3.22 3.30
CA PRO A 71 -19.92 3.24 2.09
C PRO A 71 -20.49 4.61 1.75
N GLU A 72 -20.45 5.54 2.71
CA GLU A 72 -21.04 6.85 2.48
C GLU A 72 -20.00 7.92 2.20
N ARG A 73 -18.75 7.53 1.98
CA ARG A 73 -17.73 8.50 1.69
C ARG A 73 -18.09 9.27 0.42
N GLU A 74 -17.66 10.52 0.36
CA GLU A 74 -17.92 11.33 -0.82
C GLU A 74 -16.84 11.17 -1.88
N ASP A 75 -15.63 10.85 -1.48
CA ASP A 75 -14.54 10.75 -2.45
C ASP A 75 -13.45 9.85 -1.94
N PHE A 76 -12.72 9.24 -2.87
CA PHE A 76 -11.55 8.43 -2.57
C PHE A 76 -10.39 8.99 -3.39
N LEU A 77 -9.46 9.63 -2.71
CA LEU A 77 -8.36 10.33 -3.35
C LEU A 77 -7.10 9.51 -3.17
N VAL A 78 -6.45 9.15 -4.25
CA VAL A 78 -5.30 8.25 -4.20
C VAL A 78 -4.08 8.91 -4.83
N THR A 79 -2.96 8.88 -4.10
CA THR A 79 -1.68 9.28 -4.65
C THR A 79 -0.87 8.02 -4.88
N VAL A 80 -0.28 7.89 -6.04
CA VAL A 80 0.46 6.69 -6.40
C VAL A 80 1.92 7.04 -6.58
N PHE A 81 2.77 6.29 -5.90
CA PHE A 81 4.21 6.46 -6.01
C PHE A 81 4.83 5.16 -6.47
N LYS A 82 6.01 5.23 -7.07
CA LYS A 82 6.82 4.07 -7.31
C LYS A 82 8.02 4.14 -6.42
N SER A 83 8.41 3.06 -5.78
CA SER A 83 9.55 3.07 -4.89
C SER A 83 10.48 1.91 -5.20
N GLU A 84 11.72 2.03 -4.75
CA GLU A 84 12.70 0.99 -4.87
C GLU A 84 13.33 0.82 -3.53
N GLU A 85 13.64 -0.43 -3.17
CA GLU A 85 14.34 -0.68 -1.94
C GLU A 85 15.81 -0.32 -2.13
N LEU A 86 16.34 0.54 -1.29
CA LEU A 86 17.74 0.87 -1.36
C LEU A 86 18.60 -0.15 -0.63
N GLY A 87 18.03 -0.83 0.35
CA GLY A 87 18.74 -1.83 1.10
C GLY A 87 17.95 -2.21 2.31
N PHE A 88 18.38 -3.24 3.00
CA PHE A 88 17.73 -3.67 4.22
C PHE A 88 18.70 -3.43 5.36
N TYR A 89 18.25 -2.71 6.39
CA TYR A 89 19.12 -2.33 7.50
C TYR A 89 18.50 -2.78 8.81
N SER A 90 19.35 -3.21 9.72
CA SER A 90 18.91 -3.64 11.04
C SER A 90 19.96 -3.27 12.04
N ASP A 91 19.55 -2.81 13.21
CA ASP A 91 20.50 -2.52 14.26
C ASP A 91 21.33 -3.72 14.62
N GLU A 92 20.80 -4.89 14.41
CA GLU A 92 21.54 -6.07 14.75
C GLU A 92 22.75 -6.28 13.87
N PHE A 93 22.76 -5.70 12.68
CA PHE A 93 23.89 -5.88 11.78
C PHE A 93 24.88 -4.78 11.87
N GLU A 94 24.62 -3.74 12.64
CA GLU A 94 25.50 -2.66 12.63
C GLU A 94 26.86 -2.98 13.08
N GLY A 95 26.99 -3.74 14.09
CA GLY A 95 28.29 -4.08 14.57
C GLY A 95 29.08 -4.87 13.57
N GLU A 96 28.40 -5.57 12.72
CA GLU A 96 29.10 -6.37 11.82
C GLU A 96 29.54 -5.65 10.67
N GLU A 97 28.77 -4.77 10.18
CA GLU A 97 29.21 -4.19 9.04
C GLU A 97 29.87 -3.00 9.22
N SER A 98 29.65 -2.35 10.22
CA SER A 98 30.33 -1.14 10.33
C SER A 98 31.73 -1.35 10.23
N ASP A 99 32.10 -2.47 10.42
CA ASP A 99 33.39 -2.65 10.43
C ASP A 99 33.89 -2.74 9.15
N GLU A 100 33.40 -2.96 8.42
CA GLU A 100 33.95 -3.15 7.34
C GLU A 100 33.82 -2.17 6.58
N ASP A 101 33.58 -1.60 6.82
CA ASP A 101 33.44 -0.76 6.05
C ASP A 101 33.95 0.02 6.01
#